data_3f5f0a6d851dff057929401dd775d3d7
#
_entry.id   3f5f0a6d851dff057929401dd775d3d7
#
_cell.length_a   1.000
_cell.length_b   1.000
_cell.length_c   1.000
_cell.angle_alpha   90.00
_cell.angle_beta   90.00
_cell.angle_gamma   90.00
#
_symmetry.space_group_name_H-M   'P 1'
#
loop_
_entity.id
_entity.type
_entity.pdbx_description
1 polymer ?
#
loop_
_entity_poly.entity_id
_entity_poly.type
_entity_poly.pdbx_seq_one_letter_code
_entity_poly.pdbx_strand_id
1 'polypeptide(L)'
;MSNTEIVVVGAGVAGLSAALAVAGTGHDVTLVTKAELVESNTYHAQGGIAAAIFSDDDPKLHAADTMAAGHGLCDPKAVDILTREGAERVREFAAAGVHFDRDAHGHMLRGLEAAHS
;
A
#
# COMPACT_ATOMS: atom_id res chain seq x y z
N MET A 1 21.07 -26.37 -2.82
CA MET A 1 20.95 -24.90 -2.60
C MET A 1 20.79 -24.70 -1.11
N SER A 2 21.58 -23.82 -0.49
CA SER A 2 21.40 -23.50 0.93
C SER A 2 20.05 -22.78 1.10
N ASN A 3 19.18 -23.33 1.94
CA ASN A 3 17.93 -22.68 2.33
C ASN A 3 18.29 -21.44 3.18
N THR A 4 17.87 -20.27 2.76
CA THR A 4 18.14 -19.03 3.53
C THR A 4 16.88 -18.72 4.34
N GLU A 5 17.06 -18.54 5.64
CA GLU A 5 15.99 -18.04 6.49
C GLU A 5 15.87 -16.52 6.34
N ILE A 6 14.66 -16.06 6.08
CA ILE A 6 14.33 -14.63 5.94
C ILE A 6 13.37 -14.26 7.04
N VAL A 7 13.76 -13.29 7.86
CA VAL A 7 12.93 -12.78 8.95
C VAL A 7 12.35 -11.43 8.57
N VAL A 8 11.01 -11.35 8.55
CA VAL A 8 10.26 -10.10 8.31
C VAL A 8 9.70 -9.63 9.65
N VAL A 9 10.01 -8.41 10.04
CA VAL A 9 9.54 -7.82 11.30
C VAL A 9 8.44 -6.80 11.02
N GLY A 10 7.23 -7.09 11.49
CA GLY A 10 6.05 -6.25 11.33
C GLY A 10 5.00 -6.88 10.42
N ALA A 11 3.74 -6.88 10.87
CA ALA A 11 2.58 -7.48 10.18
C ALA A 11 1.65 -6.43 9.54
N GLY A 12 2.12 -5.22 9.26
CA GLY A 12 1.43 -4.26 8.41
C GLY A 12 1.52 -4.64 6.93
N VAL A 13 0.89 -3.86 6.06
CA VAL A 13 0.84 -4.15 4.61
C VAL A 13 2.23 -4.35 4.00
N ALA A 14 3.23 -3.57 4.41
CA ALA A 14 4.59 -3.69 3.90
C ALA A 14 5.24 -5.03 4.30
N GLY A 15 5.14 -5.42 5.58
CA GLY A 15 5.70 -6.69 6.05
C GLY A 15 5.00 -7.90 5.45
N LEU A 16 3.68 -7.88 5.36
CA LEU A 16 2.92 -8.94 4.71
C LEU A 16 3.26 -9.06 3.21
N SER A 17 3.38 -7.92 2.51
CA SER A 17 3.78 -7.91 1.10
C SER A 17 5.19 -8.48 0.90
N ALA A 18 6.14 -8.11 1.76
CA ALA A 18 7.50 -8.63 1.72
C ALA A 18 7.53 -10.16 1.98
N ALA A 19 6.80 -10.61 3.01
CA ALA A 19 6.71 -12.03 3.33
C ALA A 19 6.10 -12.84 2.19
N LEU A 20 5.01 -12.35 1.59
CA LEU A 20 4.36 -12.99 0.45
C LEU A 20 5.24 -13.02 -0.80
N ALA A 21 5.99 -11.94 -1.07
CA ALA A 21 6.91 -11.88 -2.21
C ALA A 21 8.02 -12.93 -2.14
N VAL A 22 8.42 -13.31 -0.94
CA VAL A 22 9.46 -14.32 -0.71
C VAL A 22 8.87 -15.72 -0.53
N ALA A 23 7.64 -15.82 -0.04
CA ALA A 23 6.96 -17.12 0.10
C ALA A 23 6.86 -17.80 -1.27
N GLY A 24 7.24 -19.06 -1.34
CA GLY A 24 7.26 -19.82 -2.59
C GLY A 24 8.53 -19.69 -3.43
N THR A 25 9.50 -18.89 -3.02
CA THR A 25 10.83 -18.83 -3.67
C THR A 25 11.80 -19.94 -3.22
N GLY A 26 11.37 -20.82 -2.33
CA GLY A 26 12.18 -21.91 -1.77
C GLY A 26 12.99 -21.50 -0.55
N HIS A 27 12.72 -20.32 0.02
CA HIS A 27 13.29 -19.85 1.27
C HIS A 27 12.31 -20.01 2.44
N ASP A 28 12.82 -20.19 3.64
CA ASP A 28 12.01 -20.17 4.85
C ASP A 28 11.73 -18.73 5.24
N VAL A 29 10.46 -18.40 5.49
CA VAL A 29 10.04 -17.05 5.87
C VAL A 29 9.42 -17.07 7.25
N THR A 30 10.00 -16.30 8.16
CA THR A 30 9.47 -16.09 9.51
C THR A 30 8.93 -14.66 9.63
N LEU A 31 7.63 -14.50 9.86
CA LEU A 31 7.01 -13.21 10.15
C LEU A 31 6.92 -13.00 11.66
N VAL A 32 7.54 -11.94 12.15
CA VAL A 32 7.55 -11.58 13.58
C VAL A 32 6.66 -10.36 13.81
N THR A 33 5.71 -10.46 14.73
CA THR A 33 4.83 -9.37 15.13
C THR A 33 4.92 -9.12 16.64
N LYS A 34 4.60 -7.91 17.08
CA LYS A 34 4.56 -7.58 18.50
C LYS A 34 3.31 -8.11 19.22
N ALA A 35 2.27 -8.46 18.46
CA ALA A 35 0.98 -8.94 18.94
C ALA A 35 0.35 -9.84 17.87
N GLU A 36 -0.95 -10.11 17.93
CA GLU A 36 -1.67 -10.86 16.91
C GLU A 36 -1.59 -10.19 15.52
N LEU A 37 -1.71 -10.97 14.45
CA LEU A 37 -1.62 -10.45 13.06
C LEU A 37 -2.63 -9.34 12.77
N VAL A 38 -3.80 -9.40 13.40
CA VAL A 38 -4.86 -8.40 13.28
C VAL A 38 -4.62 -7.13 14.11
N GLU A 39 -3.59 -7.12 14.96
CA GLU A 39 -3.21 -5.98 15.79
C GLU A 39 -2.20 -5.08 15.04
N SER A 40 -2.56 -4.62 13.86
CA SER A 40 -1.73 -3.73 13.06
C SER A 40 -2.46 -2.43 12.69
N ASN A 41 -1.71 -1.36 12.47
CA ASN A 41 -2.31 -0.10 12.00
C ASN A 41 -3.02 -0.29 10.65
N THR A 42 -2.54 -1.18 9.80
CA THR A 42 -3.18 -1.51 8.53
C THR A 42 -4.55 -2.17 8.75
N TYR A 43 -4.66 -3.09 9.69
CA TYR A 43 -5.93 -3.74 10.00
C TYR A 43 -6.96 -2.76 10.60
N HIS A 44 -6.51 -1.85 11.46
CA HIS A 44 -7.37 -0.85 12.10
C HIS A 44 -7.55 0.43 11.28
N ALA A 45 -6.98 0.51 10.08
CA ALA A 45 -7.20 1.65 9.19
C ALA A 45 -8.67 1.72 8.77
N GLN A 46 -9.31 2.86 9.04
CA GLN A 46 -10.73 3.09 8.74
C GLN A 46 -10.97 3.86 7.44
N GLY A 47 -9.91 4.28 6.80
CA GLY A 47 -9.97 5.02 5.54
C GLY A 47 -9.68 4.12 4.35
N GLY A 48 -9.37 4.78 3.25
CA GLY A 48 -8.90 4.13 2.05
C GLY A 48 -7.39 4.06 1.99
N ILE A 49 -6.90 3.72 0.83
CA ILE A 49 -5.50 3.86 0.44
C ILE A 49 -5.42 4.94 -0.64
N ALA A 50 -4.53 5.91 -0.45
CA ALA A 50 -4.35 7.01 -1.41
C ALA A 50 -3.56 6.52 -2.63
N ALA A 51 -4.17 6.59 -3.81
CA ALA A 51 -3.51 6.27 -5.07
C ALA A 51 -4.31 6.82 -6.26
N ALA A 52 -3.64 7.38 -7.24
CA ALA A 52 -4.22 7.88 -8.48
C ALA A 52 -4.50 6.71 -9.44
N ILE A 53 -5.59 5.96 -9.21
CA ILE A 53 -5.94 4.76 -9.99
C ILE A 53 -7.00 5.00 -11.07
N PHE A 54 -7.71 6.11 -11.00
CA PHE A 54 -8.78 6.45 -11.94
C PHE A 54 -8.25 7.25 -13.13
N SER A 55 -8.98 7.21 -14.24
CA SER A 55 -8.55 7.84 -15.51
C SER A 55 -8.58 9.37 -15.51
N ASP A 56 -9.26 9.95 -14.54
CA ASP A 56 -9.39 11.41 -14.33
C ASP A 56 -8.46 11.92 -13.20
N ASP A 57 -7.53 11.08 -12.77
CA ASP A 57 -6.53 11.40 -11.74
C ASP A 57 -5.11 11.22 -12.30
N ASP A 58 -4.12 11.87 -11.68
CA ASP A 58 -2.72 11.83 -12.12
C ASP A 58 -1.79 11.69 -10.90
N PRO A 59 -0.84 10.74 -10.91
CA PRO A 59 0.18 10.64 -9.88
C PRO A 59 0.94 11.95 -9.60
N LYS A 60 1.03 12.85 -10.58
CA LYS A 60 1.66 14.17 -10.39
C LYS A 60 0.81 15.10 -9.54
N LEU A 61 -0.53 15.04 -9.68
CA LEU A 61 -1.44 15.78 -8.79
C LEU A 61 -1.30 15.25 -7.37
N HIS A 62 -1.37 13.93 -7.20
CA HIS A 62 -1.16 13.28 -5.90
C HIS A 62 0.19 13.67 -5.29
N ALA A 63 1.27 13.73 -6.08
CA ALA A 63 2.59 14.17 -5.60
C ALA A 63 2.58 15.63 -5.15
N ALA A 64 1.96 16.52 -5.93
CA ALA A 64 1.86 17.95 -5.60
C ALA A 64 1.08 18.18 -4.30
N ASP A 65 -0.06 17.51 -4.13
CA ASP A 65 -0.89 17.58 -2.93
C ASP A 65 -0.14 17.05 -1.70
N THR A 66 0.57 15.92 -1.85
CA THR A 66 1.40 15.35 -0.79
C THR A 66 2.51 16.32 -0.36
N MET A 67 3.21 16.93 -1.32
CA MET A 67 4.25 17.91 -1.03
C MET A 67 3.69 19.16 -0.35
N ALA A 68 2.53 19.64 -0.80
CA ALA A 68 1.85 20.80 -0.19
C ALA A 68 1.41 20.52 1.25
N ALA A 69 0.75 19.37 1.48
CA ALA A 69 0.30 18.95 2.80
C ALA A 69 1.47 18.72 3.78
N GLY A 70 2.60 18.28 3.26
CA GLY A 70 3.78 17.97 4.06
C GLY A 70 4.56 19.20 4.55
N HIS A 71 4.25 20.41 4.08
CA HIS A 71 4.86 21.67 4.54
C HIS A 71 6.39 21.66 4.63
N GLY A 72 7.06 21.04 3.65
CA GLY A 72 8.52 20.97 3.58
C GLY A 72 9.16 19.80 4.35
N LEU A 73 8.37 18.92 4.96
CA LEU A 73 8.87 17.72 5.67
C LEU A 73 9.01 16.49 4.73
N CYS A 74 8.47 16.56 3.52
CA CYS A 74 8.52 15.45 2.59
C CYS A 74 9.87 15.35 1.88
N ASP A 75 10.34 14.13 1.66
CA ASP A 75 11.40 13.84 0.70
C ASP A 75 10.78 13.76 -0.71
N PRO A 76 11.15 14.64 -1.65
CA PRO A 76 10.54 14.67 -2.98
C PRO A 76 10.75 13.37 -3.77
N LYS A 77 11.87 12.66 -3.57
CA LYS A 77 12.14 11.39 -4.25
C LYS A 77 11.23 10.28 -3.71
N ALA A 78 11.03 10.24 -2.40
CA ALA A 78 10.14 9.28 -1.78
C ALA A 78 8.68 9.51 -2.22
N VAL A 79 8.25 10.78 -2.31
CA VAL A 79 6.92 11.14 -2.80
C VAL A 79 6.73 10.74 -4.25
N ASP A 80 7.71 10.99 -5.14
CA ASP A 80 7.64 10.59 -6.54
C ASP A 80 7.47 9.06 -6.69
N ILE A 81 8.27 8.28 -5.97
CA ILE A 81 8.18 6.82 -6.00
C ILE A 81 6.80 6.37 -5.49
N LEU A 82 6.38 6.89 -4.33
CA LEU A 82 5.12 6.51 -3.71
C LEU A 82 3.92 6.76 -4.64
N THR A 83 3.84 7.96 -5.22
CA THR A 83 2.67 8.34 -6.02
C THR A 83 2.66 7.69 -7.39
N ARG A 84 3.82 7.53 -8.02
CA ARG A 84 3.96 6.89 -9.33
C ARG A 84 3.72 5.38 -9.27
N GLU A 85 4.27 4.70 -8.26
CA GLU A 85 4.15 3.25 -8.14
C GLU A 85 2.91 2.81 -7.37
N GLY A 86 2.37 3.66 -6.49
CA GLY A 86 1.25 3.33 -5.61
C GLY A 86 0.00 2.89 -6.37
N ALA A 87 -0.30 3.54 -7.50
CA ALA A 87 -1.44 3.17 -8.33
C ALA A 87 -1.35 1.72 -8.86
N GLU A 88 -0.17 1.28 -9.26
CA GLU A 88 0.07 -0.09 -9.71
C GLU A 88 -0.04 -1.09 -8.55
N ARG A 89 0.57 -0.75 -7.40
CA ARG A 89 0.49 -1.61 -6.19
C ARG A 89 -0.96 -1.80 -5.73
N VAL A 90 -1.80 -0.77 -5.77
CA VAL A 90 -3.22 -0.90 -5.41
C VAL A 90 -3.96 -1.82 -6.39
N ARG A 91 -3.67 -1.74 -7.69
CA ARG A 91 -4.25 -2.67 -8.67
C ARG A 91 -3.80 -4.11 -8.44
N GLU A 92 -2.53 -4.32 -8.08
CA GLU A 92 -2.00 -5.64 -7.72
C GLU A 92 -2.68 -6.20 -6.47
N PHE A 93 -2.93 -5.39 -5.44
CA PHE A 93 -3.67 -5.83 -4.26
C PHE A 93 -5.10 -6.26 -4.62
N ALA A 94 -5.79 -5.49 -5.46
CA ALA A 94 -7.12 -5.85 -5.93
C ALA A 94 -7.10 -7.19 -6.72
N ALA A 95 -6.10 -7.39 -7.56
CA ALA A 95 -5.91 -8.64 -8.31
C ALA A 95 -5.55 -9.83 -7.41
N ALA A 96 -4.82 -9.57 -6.31
CA ALA A 96 -4.47 -10.58 -5.30
C ALA A 96 -5.62 -10.94 -4.35
N GLY A 97 -6.79 -10.30 -4.49
CA GLY A 97 -7.99 -10.63 -3.72
C GLY A 97 -8.27 -9.70 -2.53
N VAL A 98 -7.59 -8.57 -2.42
CA VAL A 98 -7.98 -7.54 -1.45
C VAL A 98 -9.31 -6.91 -1.89
N HIS A 99 -10.31 -6.98 -1.01
CA HIS A 99 -11.64 -6.46 -1.27
C HIS A 99 -11.70 -4.96 -0.97
N PHE A 100 -11.77 -4.16 -2.03
CA PHE A 100 -12.12 -2.74 -1.95
C PHE A 100 -13.62 -2.57 -2.14
N ASP A 101 -14.21 -1.57 -1.49
CA ASP A 101 -15.61 -1.23 -1.66
C ASP A 101 -15.93 -0.90 -3.11
N ARG A 102 -17.12 -1.31 -3.56
CA ARG A 102 -17.56 -1.16 -4.95
C ARG A 102 -18.97 -0.58 -5.01
N ASP A 103 -19.23 0.15 -6.09
CA ASP A 103 -20.58 0.61 -6.41
C ASP A 103 -21.47 -0.54 -6.94
N ALA A 104 -22.74 -0.22 -7.23
CA ALA A 104 -23.70 -1.18 -7.76
C ALA A 104 -23.33 -1.72 -9.16
N HIS A 105 -22.39 -1.09 -9.86
CA HIS A 105 -21.88 -1.50 -11.16
C HIS A 105 -20.56 -2.27 -11.08
N GLY A 106 -20.02 -2.47 -9.86
CA GLY A 106 -18.79 -3.20 -9.61
C GLY A 106 -17.51 -2.37 -9.73
N HIS A 107 -17.60 -1.05 -9.91
CA HIS A 107 -16.43 -0.17 -9.92
C HIS A 107 -15.97 0.08 -8.48
N MET A 108 -14.65 0.15 -8.27
CA MET A 108 -14.11 0.54 -6.96
C MET A 108 -14.61 1.93 -6.57
N LEU A 109 -15.04 2.06 -5.31
CA LEU A 109 -15.40 3.35 -4.75
C LEU A 109 -14.14 4.18 -4.50
N ARG A 110 -14.28 5.50 -4.67
CA ARG A 110 -13.26 6.47 -4.32
C ARG A 110 -13.83 7.57 -3.44
N GLY A 111 -13.00 8.14 -2.60
CA GLY A 111 -13.29 9.35 -1.84
C GLY A 111 -12.24 10.42 -2.16
N LEU A 112 -12.65 11.66 -2.11
CA LEU A 112 -11.74 12.81 -2.10
C LEU A 112 -11.57 13.23 -0.65
N GLU A 113 -10.41 12.93 -0.09
CA GLU A 113 -10.06 13.34 1.26
C GLU A 113 -9.49 14.76 1.28
N ALA A 114 -9.40 15.36 2.46
CA ALA A 114 -8.80 16.66 2.64
C ALA A 114 -7.39 16.71 2.03
N ALA A 115 -7.05 17.72 1.29
CA ALA A 115 -5.82 17.94 0.52
C ALA A 115 -5.74 17.23 -0.84
N HIS A 116 -6.79 16.56 -1.29
CA HIS A 116 -6.84 16.03 -2.66
C HIS A 116 -7.43 17.06 -3.63
N SER A 117 -6.77 17.31 -4.74
CA SER A 117 -7.22 18.22 -5.81
C SER A 117 -7.81 17.48 -7.01
#